data_1fe2088142cec0f414233445019ad5a2
#
_entry.id   1fe2088142cec0f414233445019ad5a2
#
_cell.length_a   1.000
_cell.length_b   1.000
_cell.length_c   1.000
_cell.angle_alpha   90.00
_cell.angle_beta   90.00
_cell.angle_gamma   90.00
#
_symmetry.space_group_name_H-M   'P 1'
#
loop_
_entity.id
_entity.type
_entity.pdbx_description
1 polymer ?
#
loop_
_entity_poly.entity_id
_entity_poly.type
_entity_poly.pdbx_seq_one_letter_code
_entity_poly.pdbx_strand_id
1 'polypeptide(L)'
;MNDSLHGKKVLVVGGSSGIGAAAATAFAQRGAVVTIASRDPARAGADLARSGHVRTEALDITDTAAVDAFCARAGQFDHVVISAAKTATGPLRSLPLADAQAAMDSKFWGAYRVARAIDIASGGSLTFVSGYLSVRPSASSVLQSAINAALEALARGLALELAPVRVNTVSPGLIATPLWDKLAADARETMYANAAQRLPARRVGRPEDVANAIVYLATTGYATGSTVLIDGGGAIA
;
A
#
# COMPACT_ATOMS: atom_id res chain seq x y z
N MET A 1 -9.86 24.98 -5.09
CA MET A 1 -9.86 23.75 -5.91
C MET A 1 -10.78 22.78 -5.23
N ASN A 2 -11.75 22.24 -5.97
CA ASN A 2 -12.78 21.36 -5.39
C ASN A 2 -12.15 19.96 -5.26
N ASP A 3 -11.50 19.67 -4.12
CA ASP A 3 -10.85 18.38 -3.82
C ASP A 3 -11.87 17.29 -3.45
N SER A 4 -13.05 17.38 -3.97
CA SER A 4 -14.10 16.41 -3.70
C SER A 4 -13.79 15.10 -4.43
N LEU A 5 -13.47 14.06 -3.67
CA LEU A 5 -13.47 12.67 -4.14
C LEU A 5 -14.89 12.10 -4.23
N HIS A 6 -15.89 12.96 -4.05
CA HIS A 6 -17.29 12.57 -4.05
C HIS A 6 -17.68 11.84 -5.34
N GLY A 7 -18.23 10.66 -5.21
CA GLY A 7 -18.61 9.81 -6.32
C GLY A 7 -17.47 9.14 -7.09
N LYS A 8 -16.20 9.44 -6.75
CA LYS A 8 -15.05 8.79 -7.38
C LYS A 8 -14.97 7.33 -6.97
N LYS A 9 -14.72 6.46 -7.94
CA LYS A 9 -14.54 5.03 -7.71
C LYS A 9 -13.09 4.75 -7.33
N VAL A 10 -12.89 4.18 -6.15
CA VAL A 10 -11.55 3.89 -5.61
C VAL A 10 -11.42 2.40 -5.33
N LEU A 11 -10.35 1.78 -5.83
CA LEU A 11 -9.98 0.42 -5.48
C LEU A 11 -8.82 0.45 -4.46
N VAL A 12 -8.97 -0.25 -3.35
CA VAL A 12 -7.89 -0.47 -2.38
C VAL A 12 -7.59 -1.96 -2.25
N VAL A 13 -6.54 -2.41 -2.90
CA VAL A 13 -6.05 -3.79 -2.79
C VAL A 13 -5.21 -3.93 -1.52
N GLY A 14 -5.64 -4.82 -0.61
CA GLY A 14 -5.09 -4.93 0.74
C GLY A 14 -5.75 -3.97 1.73
N GLY A 15 -6.99 -3.54 1.46
CA GLY A 15 -7.73 -2.55 2.25
C GLY A 15 -8.40 -3.09 3.52
N SER A 16 -8.23 -4.37 3.88
CA SER A 16 -8.90 -4.97 5.04
C SER A 16 -8.20 -4.70 6.40
N SER A 17 -6.98 -4.16 6.40
CA SER A 17 -6.25 -3.85 7.63
C SER A 17 -5.17 -2.80 7.42
N GLY A 18 -4.63 -2.26 8.51
CA GLY A 18 -3.46 -1.38 8.53
C GLY A 18 -3.57 -0.18 7.59
N ILE A 19 -2.52 0.07 6.80
CA ILE A 19 -2.43 1.22 5.90
C ILE A 19 -3.56 1.22 4.86
N GLY A 20 -3.87 0.05 4.28
CA GLY A 20 -4.93 -0.05 3.29
C GLY A 20 -6.31 0.27 3.85
N ALA A 21 -6.63 -0.20 5.07
CA ALA A 21 -7.89 0.12 5.73
C ALA A 21 -7.99 1.63 6.05
N ALA A 22 -6.91 2.24 6.53
CA ALA A 22 -6.87 3.67 6.77
C ALA A 22 -7.06 4.48 5.47
N ALA A 23 -6.45 4.04 4.36
CA ALA A 23 -6.65 4.65 3.05
C ALA A 23 -8.10 4.53 2.58
N ALA A 24 -8.71 3.33 2.68
CA ALA A 24 -10.10 3.10 2.34
C ALA A 24 -11.03 4.03 3.15
N THR A 25 -10.80 4.14 4.47
CA THR A 25 -11.52 5.06 5.34
C THR A 25 -11.36 6.51 4.89
N ALA A 26 -10.14 6.93 4.61
CA ALA A 26 -9.84 8.31 4.22
C ALA A 26 -10.52 8.71 2.89
N PHE A 27 -10.61 7.79 1.94
CA PHE A 27 -11.36 7.99 0.69
C PHE A 27 -12.87 8.03 0.93
N ALA A 28 -13.41 7.07 1.69
CA ALA A 28 -14.84 7.01 1.99
C ALA A 28 -15.34 8.27 2.72
N GLN A 29 -14.57 8.76 3.70
CA GLN A 29 -14.87 10.02 4.42
C GLN A 29 -14.92 11.26 3.51
N ARG A 30 -14.30 11.18 2.34
CA ARG A 30 -14.32 12.24 1.31
C ARG A 30 -15.38 12.00 0.21
N GLY A 31 -16.30 11.06 0.45
CA GLY A 31 -17.42 10.76 -0.43
C GLY A 31 -17.10 9.86 -1.62
N ALA A 32 -15.94 9.19 -1.64
CA ALA A 32 -15.62 8.22 -2.66
C ALA A 32 -16.39 6.92 -2.49
N VAL A 33 -16.67 6.23 -3.59
CA VAL A 33 -17.20 4.86 -3.62
C VAL A 33 -15.99 3.91 -3.61
N VAL A 34 -15.76 3.25 -2.49
CA VAL A 34 -14.56 2.44 -2.27
C VAL A 34 -14.85 0.96 -2.44
N THR A 35 -14.04 0.27 -3.24
CA THR A 35 -13.96 -1.18 -3.27
C THR A 35 -12.69 -1.64 -2.57
N ILE A 36 -12.84 -2.44 -1.52
CA ILE A 36 -11.74 -3.09 -0.82
C ILE A 36 -11.59 -4.50 -1.39
N ALA A 37 -10.42 -4.81 -1.94
CA ALA A 37 -10.08 -6.15 -2.39
C ALA A 37 -9.02 -6.77 -1.48
N SER A 38 -9.30 -7.94 -0.90
CA SER A 38 -8.37 -8.66 -0.02
C SER A 38 -8.69 -10.14 0.03
N ARG A 39 -7.76 -10.98 0.48
CA ARG A 39 -7.97 -12.43 0.63
C ARG A 39 -9.10 -12.77 1.61
N ASP A 40 -9.26 -11.94 2.63
CA ASP A 40 -10.31 -12.08 3.63
C ASP A 40 -11.08 -10.75 3.75
N PRO A 41 -12.12 -10.57 2.94
CA PRO A 41 -12.91 -9.34 2.95
C PRO A 41 -13.70 -9.13 4.26
N ALA A 42 -13.98 -10.19 5.03
CA ALA A 42 -14.71 -10.08 6.30
C ALA A 42 -13.89 -9.35 7.39
N ARG A 43 -12.57 -9.25 7.22
CA ARG A 43 -11.70 -8.47 8.12
C ARG A 43 -11.79 -6.97 7.93
N ALA A 44 -12.38 -6.49 6.84
CA ALA A 44 -12.68 -5.07 6.71
C ALA A 44 -13.67 -4.68 7.81
N GLY A 45 -13.29 -3.73 8.68
CA GLY A 45 -14.03 -3.40 9.88
C GLY A 45 -15.50 -3.12 9.60
N ALA A 46 -16.40 -3.60 10.47
CA ALA A 46 -17.84 -3.45 10.32
C ALA A 46 -18.30 -1.99 10.17
N ASP A 47 -17.53 -1.04 10.71
CA ASP A 47 -17.80 0.40 10.60
C ASP A 47 -17.59 0.93 9.18
N LEU A 48 -16.60 0.43 8.46
CA LEU A 48 -16.37 0.74 7.06
C LEU A 48 -17.49 0.20 6.16
N ALA A 49 -17.92 -1.04 6.42
CA ALA A 49 -19.00 -1.66 5.66
C ALA A 49 -20.36 -0.94 5.87
N ARG A 50 -20.59 -0.34 7.03
CA ARG A 50 -21.83 0.41 7.36
C ARG A 50 -21.93 1.78 6.72
N SER A 51 -20.85 2.33 6.18
CA SER A 51 -20.84 3.67 5.57
C SER A 51 -21.69 3.77 4.28
N GLY A 52 -22.15 2.64 3.74
CA GLY A 52 -22.91 2.58 2.47
C GLY A 52 -22.08 2.87 1.20
N HIS A 53 -20.87 3.35 1.36
CA HIS A 53 -19.95 3.72 0.28
C HIS A 53 -18.80 2.74 0.08
N VAL A 54 -18.73 1.66 0.89
CA VAL A 54 -17.64 0.69 0.85
C VAL A 54 -18.16 -0.69 0.50
N ARG A 55 -17.58 -1.31 -0.52
CA ARG A 55 -17.78 -2.72 -0.90
C ARG A 55 -16.52 -3.50 -0.58
N THR A 56 -16.68 -4.78 -0.29
CA THR A 56 -15.57 -5.69 -0.04
C THR A 56 -15.64 -6.87 -0.99
N GLU A 57 -14.51 -7.25 -1.58
CA GLU A 57 -14.39 -8.38 -2.49
C GLU A 57 -13.19 -9.26 -2.15
N ALA A 58 -13.32 -10.56 -2.39
CA ALA A 58 -12.23 -11.50 -2.24
C ALA A 58 -11.26 -11.40 -3.42
N LEU A 59 -9.96 -11.25 -3.14
CA LEU A 59 -8.91 -11.23 -4.14
C LEU A 59 -7.58 -11.71 -3.54
N ASP A 60 -7.04 -12.77 -4.12
CA ASP A 60 -5.63 -13.15 -3.91
C ASP A 60 -4.80 -12.66 -5.11
N ILE A 61 -3.92 -11.69 -4.86
CA ILE A 61 -3.07 -11.10 -5.90
C ILE A 61 -1.91 -12.00 -6.34
N THR A 62 -1.72 -13.15 -5.69
CA THR A 62 -0.76 -14.18 -6.13
C THR A 62 -1.35 -15.13 -7.18
N ASP A 63 -2.66 -15.14 -7.33
CA ASP A 63 -3.38 -15.89 -8.36
C ASP A 63 -3.68 -14.99 -9.57
N THR A 64 -3.00 -15.25 -10.68
CA THR A 64 -3.16 -14.47 -11.92
C THR A 64 -4.57 -14.58 -12.48
N ALA A 65 -5.17 -15.78 -12.48
CA ALA A 65 -6.52 -15.97 -13.00
C ALA A 65 -7.57 -15.24 -12.16
N ALA A 66 -7.41 -15.27 -10.82
CA ALA A 66 -8.28 -14.51 -9.93
C ALA A 66 -8.16 -12.99 -10.15
N VAL A 67 -6.95 -12.47 -10.38
CA VAL A 67 -6.73 -11.05 -10.70
C VAL A 67 -7.39 -10.67 -12.03
N ASP A 68 -7.15 -11.45 -13.09
CA ASP A 68 -7.71 -11.17 -14.41
C ASP A 68 -9.26 -11.22 -14.37
N ALA A 69 -9.85 -12.22 -13.71
CA ALA A 69 -11.30 -12.34 -13.54
C ALA A 69 -11.89 -11.18 -12.69
N PHE A 70 -11.20 -10.78 -11.62
CA PHE A 70 -11.62 -9.64 -10.82
C PHE A 70 -11.61 -8.36 -11.65
N CYS A 71 -10.52 -8.04 -12.32
CA CYS A 71 -10.37 -6.81 -13.10
C CYS A 71 -11.38 -6.73 -14.25
N ALA A 72 -11.64 -7.85 -14.94
CA ALA A 72 -12.63 -7.91 -16.02
C ALA A 72 -14.06 -7.55 -15.58
N ARG A 73 -14.46 -7.93 -14.34
CA ARG A 73 -15.82 -7.64 -13.83
C ARG A 73 -15.91 -6.35 -13.03
N ALA A 74 -14.81 -5.85 -12.47
CA ALA A 74 -14.81 -4.72 -11.55
C ALA A 74 -15.08 -3.38 -12.26
N GLY A 75 -14.79 -3.30 -13.56
CA GLY A 75 -14.92 -2.09 -14.37
C GLY A 75 -13.84 -1.07 -14.05
N GLN A 76 -14.03 0.16 -14.48
CA GLN A 76 -13.07 1.25 -14.40
C GLN A 76 -13.09 1.94 -13.04
N PHE A 77 -11.89 2.31 -12.54
CA PHE A 77 -11.68 3.09 -11.31
C PHE A 77 -11.03 4.45 -11.61
N ASP A 78 -11.35 5.47 -10.81
CA ASP A 78 -10.64 6.75 -10.85
C ASP A 78 -9.29 6.65 -10.14
N HIS A 79 -9.23 5.93 -9.02
CA HIS A 79 -7.99 5.77 -8.24
C HIS A 79 -7.83 4.33 -7.77
N VAL A 80 -6.60 3.84 -7.87
CA VAL A 80 -6.22 2.49 -7.42
C VAL A 80 -5.07 2.59 -6.43
N VAL A 81 -5.19 1.90 -5.30
CA VAL A 81 -4.15 1.77 -4.27
C VAL A 81 -3.79 0.31 -4.10
N ILE A 82 -2.50 -0.02 -4.21
CA ILE A 82 -2.01 -1.38 -3.98
C ILE A 82 -1.14 -1.39 -2.72
N SER A 83 -1.74 -1.86 -1.61
CA SER A 83 -1.12 -1.97 -0.29
C SER A 83 -0.96 -3.43 0.18
N ALA A 84 -1.49 -4.38 -0.59
CA ALA A 84 -1.42 -5.80 -0.24
C ALA A 84 0.01 -6.32 -0.33
N ALA A 85 0.45 -6.98 0.74
CA ALA A 85 1.74 -7.66 0.77
C ALA A 85 1.77 -8.76 1.85
N LYS A 86 2.42 -9.88 1.54
CA LYS A 86 2.94 -10.81 2.53
C LYS A 86 4.47 -10.72 2.45
N THR A 87 5.12 -10.28 3.52
CA THR A 87 6.56 -10.05 3.54
C THR A 87 7.25 -11.07 4.41
N ALA A 88 8.44 -11.47 4.01
CA ALA A 88 9.37 -12.22 4.82
C ALA A 88 10.62 -11.38 5.06
N THR A 89 11.16 -11.43 6.26
CA THR A 89 12.35 -10.70 6.68
C THR A 89 13.34 -11.64 7.31
N GLY A 90 14.61 -11.38 7.12
CA GLY A 90 15.72 -12.17 7.68
C GLY A 90 17.02 -11.86 6.96
N PRO A 91 18.18 -12.23 7.56
CA PRO A 91 19.46 -12.20 6.89
C PRO A 91 19.45 -13.11 5.65
N LEU A 92 20.14 -12.71 4.57
CA LEU A 92 20.13 -13.40 3.29
C LEU A 92 20.41 -14.90 3.38
N ARG A 93 21.36 -15.28 4.23
CA ARG A 93 21.80 -16.69 4.35
C ARG A 93 20.87 -17.58 5.19
N SER A 94 19.99 -16.98 6.00
CA SER A 94 19.07 -17.69 6.89
C SER A 94 17.62 -17.61 6.45
N LEU A 95 17.26 -16.71 5.53
CA LEU A 95 15.92 -16.62 4.98
C LEU A 95 15.70 -17.78 3.98
N PRO A 96 14.72 -18.68 4.22
CA PRO A 96 14.42 -19.76 3.28
C PRO A 96 14.08 -19.19 1.90
N LEU A 97 14.61 -19.82 0.84
CA LEU A 97 14.40 -19.36 -0.54
C LEU A 97 12.91 -19.34 -0.92
N ALA A 98 12.15 -20.31 -0.43
CA ALA A 98 10.69 -20.37 -0.67
C ALA A 98 9.96 -19.17 -0.06
N ASP A 99 10.35 -18.73 1.15
CA ASP A 99 9.77 -17.54 1.79
C ASP A 99 10.17 -16.26 1.04
N ALA A 100 11.42 -16.21 0.56
CA ALA A 100 11.91 -15.10 -0.26
C ALA A 100 11.13 -14.98 -1.58
N GLN A 101 10.91 -16.10 -2.27
CA GLN A 101 10.11 -16.17 -3.49
C GLN A 101 8.66 -15.77 -3.24
N ALA A 102 8.04 -16.28 -2.16
CA ALA A 102 6.67 -15.94 -1.78
C ALA A 102 6.51 -14.45 -1.44
N ALA A 103 7.52 -13.82 -0.81
CA ALA A 103 7.51 -12.39 -0.52
C ALA A 103 7.59 -11.55 -1.80
N MET A 104 8.45 -11.93 -2.75
CA MET A 104 8.55 -11.29 -4.06
C MET A 104 7.26 -11.48 -4.85
N ASP A 105 6.71 -12.69 -4.87
CA ASP A 105 5.46 -13.00 -5.58
C ASP A 105 4.28 -12.21 -5.03
N SER A 106 4.15 -12.14 -3.72
CA SER A 106 3.08 -11.38 -3.08
C SER A 106 3.21 -9.87 -3.31
N LYS A 107 4.37 -9.27 -3.00
CA LYS A 107 4.48 -7.81 -2.97
C LYS A 107 4.79 -7.20 -4.34
N PHE A 108 5.73 -7.77 -5.09
CA PHE A 108 6.10 -7.23 -6.39
C PHE A 108 5.21 -7.77 -7.51
N TRP A 109 5.21 -9.10 -7.70
CA TRP A 109 4.44 -9.69 -8.80
C TRP A 109 2.93 -9.53 -8.61
N GLY A 110 2.44 -9.59 -7.36
CA GLY A 110 1.04 -9.31 -7.08
C GLY A 110 0.63 -7.90 -7.47
N ALA A 111 1.44 -6.90 -7.12
CA ALA A 111 1.21 -5.52 -7.52
C ALA A 111 1.29 -5.34 -9.05
N TYR A 112 2.25 -6.00 -9.71
CA TYR A 112 2.40 -6.00 -11.17
C TYR A 112 1.17 -6.60 -11.87
N ARG A 113 0.67 -7.77 -11.40
CA ARG A 113 -0.54 -8.41 -11.96
C ARG A 113 -1.74 -7.47 -11.91
N VAL A 114 -1.97 -6.84 -10.76
CA VAL A 114 -3.09 -5.88 -10.62
C VAL A 114 -2.88 -4.69 -11.54
N ALA A 115 -1.70 -4.06 -11.54
CA ALA A 115 -1.42 -2.89 -12.38
C ALA A 115 -1.59 -3.17 -13.88
N ARG A 116 -1.23 -4.40 -14.31
CA ARG A 116 -1.37 -4.86 -15.70
C ARG A 116 -2.82 -5.01 -16.15
N ALA A 117 -3.70 -5.46 -15.25
CA ALA A 117 -5.05 -5.90 -15.60
C ALA A 117 -6.14 -4.87 -15.29
N ILE A 118 -5.90 -3.94 -14.36
CA ILE A 118 -6.91 -3.00 -13.87
C ILE A 118 -7.14 -1.85 -14.86
N ASP A 119 -8.40 -1.49 -15.07
CA ASP A 119 -8.77 -0.32 -15.86
C ASP A 119 -8.84 0.93 -14.97
N ILE A 120 -8.07 1.97 -15.34
CA ILE A 120 -8.00 3.25 -14.62
C ILE A 120 -8.44 4.37 -15.57
N ALA A 121 -9.34 5.20 -15.11
CA ALA A 121 -9.86 6.34 -15.87
C ALA A 121 -8.74 7.29 -16.30
N SER A 122 -8.87 7.87 -17.49
CA SER A 122 -7.95 8.91 -17.97
C SER A 122 -7.85 10.05 -16.94
N GLY A 123 -6.62 10.43 -16.57
CA GLY A 123 -6.36 11.41 -15.51
C GLY A 123 -6.51 10.86 -14.08
N GLY A 124 -6.86 9.59 -13.93
CA GLY A 124 -6.90 8.89 -12.64
C GLY A 124 -5.52 8.65 -12.04
N SER A 125 -5.43 7.79 -11.02
CA SER A 125 -4.15 7.48 -10.40
C SER A 125 -4.00 6.05 -9.92
N LEU A 126 -2.75 5.56 -9.95
CA LEU A 126 -2.29 4.33 -9.32
C LEU A 126 -1.25 4.67 -8.24
N THR A 127 -1.45 4.19 -7.01
CA THR A 127 -0.50 4.40 -5.91
C THR A 127 -0.06 3.06 -5.33
N PHE A 128 1.24 2.80 -5.36
CA PHE A 128 1.85 1.66 -4.67
C PHE A 128 2.25 2.02 -3.24
N VAL A 129 2.23 1.04 -2.34
CA VAL A 129 2.83 1.15 -1.01
C VAL A 129 4.11 0.32 -0.97
N SER A 130 5.27 0.99 -0.98
CA SER A 130 6.59 0.36 -0.91
C SER A 130 7.08 0.23 0.55
N GLY A 131 8.09 0.97 0.94
CA GLY A 131 8.64 1.09 2.27
C GLY A 131 10.05 1.68 2.27
N TYR A 132 10.39 2.48 3.27
CA TYR A 132 11.63 3.27 3.36
C TYR A 132 12.92 2.45 3.30
N LEU A 133 12.84 1.12 3.45
CA LEU A 133 13.98 0.23 3.28
C LEU A 133 14.56 0.27 1.85
N SER A 134 13.84 0.80 0.86
CA SER A 134 14.37 1.09 -0.48
C SER A 134 15.55 2.07 -0.47
N VAL A 135 15.51 3.04 0.43
CA VAL A 135 16.53 4.10 0.57
C VAL A 135 17.40 3.95 1.81
N ARG A 136 16.91 3.23 2.84
CA ARG A 136 17.67 2.90 4.05
C ARG A 136 17.61 1.40 4.32
N PRO A 137 18.47 0.61 3.67
CA PRO A 137 18.46 -0.84 3.81
C PRO A 137 18.85 -1.29 5.21
N SER A 138 18.39 -2.47 5.60
CA SER A 138 18.73 -3.13 6.86
C SER A 138 19.36 -4.49 6.59
N ALA A 139 20.41 -4.83 7.31
CA ALA A 139 21.07 -6.12 7.20
C ALA A 139 20.15 -7.32 7.48
N SER A 140 19.09 -7.12 8.26
CA SER A 140 18.07 -8.14 8.55
C SER A 140 16.89 -8.13 7.58
N SER A 141 16.90 -7.30 6.55
CA SER A 141 15.74 -7.11 5.63
C SER A 141 16.20 -6.76 4.20
N VAL A 142 17.29 -7.35 3.74
CA VAL A 142 17.89 -7.06 2.42
C VAL A 142 16.89 -7.29 1.28
N LEU A 143 16.18 -8.43 1.31
CA LEU A 143 15.17 -8.74 0.30
C LEU A 143 14.04 -7.70 0.28
N GLN A 144 13.58 -7.27 1.44
CA GLN A 144 12.51 -6.28 1.53
C GLN A 144 12.94 -4.92 0.96
N SER A 145 14.23 -4.56 1.12
CA SER A 145 14.81 -3.37 0.50
C SER A 145 14.75 -3.46 -1.02
N ALA A 146 15.14 -4.61 -1.58
CA ALA A 146 15.10 -4.84 -3.03
C ALA A 146 13.67 -4.81 -3.59
N ILE A 147 12.70 -5.46 -2.91
CA ILE A 147 11.29 -5.45 -3.32
C ILE A 147 10.72 -4.03 -3.33
N ASN A 148 10.99 -3.24 -2.29
CA ASN A 148 10.52 -1.87 -2.20
C ASN A 148 11.11 -0.99 -3.32
N ALA A 149 12.42 -1.10 -3.57
CA ALA A 149 13.08 -0.39 -4.66
C ALA A 149 12.54 -0.78 -6.04
N ALA A 150 12.25 -2.07 -6.24
CA ALA A 150 11.64 -2.56 -7.48
C ALA A 150 10.25 -1.97 -7.71
N LEU A 151 9.39 -1.86 -6.68
CA LEU A 151 8.09 -1.21 -6.80
C LEU A 151 8.21 0.28 -7.14
N GLU A 152 9.17 0.99 -6.54
CA GLU A 152 9.40 2.40 -6.84
C GLU A 152 9.90 2.61 -8.27
N ALA A 153 10.75 1.71 -8.77
CA ALA A 153 11.19 1.71 -10.17
C ALA A 153 10.04 1.39 -11.13
N LEU A 154 9.20 0.40 -10.80
CA LEU A 154 8.01 0.04 -11.56
C LEU A 154 7.05 1.24 -11.67
N ALA A 155 6.80 1.94 -10.57
CA ALA A 155 5.91 3.11 -10.57
C ALA A 155 6.41 4.20 -11.51
N ARG A 156 7.73 4.46 -11.56
CA ARG A 156 8.31 5.44 -12.50
C ARG A 156 8.15 5.02 -13.95
N GLY A 157 8.34 3.75 -14.27
CA GLY A 157 8.12 3.21 -15.62
C GLY A 157 6.65 3.32 -16.05
N LEU A 158 5.74 2.90 -15.17
CA LEU A 158 4.30 2.96 -15.44
C LEU A 158 3.76 4.39 -15.54
N ALA A 159 4.39 5.37 -14.87
CA ALA A 159 4.04 6.77 -15.01
C ALA A 159 4.26 7.32 -16.43
N LEU A 160 5.19 6.73 -17.17
CA LEU A 160 5.43 7.03 -18.60
C LEU A 160 4.47 6.23 -19.49
N GLU A 161 4.34 4.93 -19.23
CA GLU A 161 3.59 4.01 -20.08
C GLU A 161 2.07 4.27 -20.02
N LEU A 162 1.53 4.55 -18.83
CA LEU A 162 0.10 4.70 -18.60
C LEU A 162 -0.39 6.16 -18.72
N ALA A 163 0.46 7.11 -19.11
CA ALA A 163 0.03 8.50 -19.21
C ALA A 163 -1.24 8.63 -20.06
N PRO A 164 -2.25 9.43 -19.65
CA PRO A 164 -2.22 10.43 -18.57
C PRO A 164 -2.63 9.92 -17.17
N VAL A 165 -2.71 8.59 -16.94
CA VAL A 165 -2.86 8.04 -15.60
C VAL A 165 -1.60 8.33 -14.79
N ARG A 166 -1.76 8.91 -13.59
CA ARG A 166 -0.63 9.24 -12.74
C ARG A 166 -0.25 8.05 -11.86
N VAL A 167 1.02 7.70 -11.83
CA VAL A 167 1.51 6.56 -11.04
C VAL A 167 2.55 7.03 -10.04
N ASN A 168 2.34 6.72 -8.77
CA ASN A 168 3.20 7.15 -7.67
C ASN A 168 3.40 6.04 -6.64
N THR A 169 4.30 6.28 -5.71
CA THR A 169 4.59 5.39 -4.58
C THR A 169 4.55 6.17 -3.27
N VAL A 170 3.95 5.60 -2.23
CA VAL A 170 4.15 6.00 -0.84
C VAL A 170 5.10 5.02 -0.19
N SER A 171 6.13 5.52 0.47
CA SER A 171 7.21 4.74 1.08
C SER A 171 7.20 4.94 2.61
N PRO A 172 6.43 4.12 3.36
CA PRO A 172 6.29 4.27 4.81
C PRO A 172 7.52 3.76 5.56
N GLY A 173 7.78 4.39 6.72
CA GLY A 173 8.69 3.89 7.73
C GLY A 173 8.05 2.84 8.64
N LEU A 174 8.40 2.87 9.93
CA LEU A 174 7.75 2.03 10.93
C LEU A 174 6.38 2.60 11.27
N ILE A 175 5.33 1.87 10.87
CA ILE A 175 3.93 2.23 11.09
C ILE A 175 3.30 1.21 12.05
N ALA A 176 2.57 1.68 13.06
CA ALA A 176 1.84 0.84 14.01
C ALA A 176 0.62 0.20 13.31
N THR A 177 0.79 -1.03 12.86
CA THR A 177 -0.22 -1.80 12.11
C THR A 177 -0.31 -3.22 12.66
N PRO A 178 -1.37 -3.99 12.34
CA PRO A 178 -1.48 -5.41 12.68
C PRO A 178 -0.35 -6.31 12.14
N LEU A 179 0.50 -5.81 11.27
CA LEU A 179 1.72 -6.52 10.84
C LEU A 179 2.60 -6.92 12.04
N TRP A 180 2.56 -6.15 13.11
CA TRP A 180 3.38 -6.34 14.31
C TRP A 180 2.70 -7.15 15.40
N ASP A 181 1.44 -7.59 15.22
CA ASP A 181 0.69 -8.39 16.20
C ASP A 181 1.28 -9.80 16.40
N LYS A 182 2.16 -10.22 15.48
CA LYS A 182 2.95 -11.44 15.62
C LYS A 182 4.03 -11.37 16.71
N LEU A 183 4.38 -10.16 17.16
CA LEU A 183 5.29 -9.94 18.28
C LEU A 183 4.50 -9.96 19.60
N ALA A 184 5.15 -10.44 20.66
CA ALA A 184 4.62 -10.27 22.02
C ALA A 184 4.42 -8.79 22.33
N ALA A 185 3.40 -8.46 23.14
CA ALA A 185 3.00 -7.07 23.37
C ALA A 185 4.13 -6.20 23.93
N ASP A 186 4.87 -6.71 24.91
CA ASP A 186 6.02 -6.07 25.53
C ASP A 186 7.18 -5.84 24.54
N ALA A 187 7.48 -6.82 23.69
CA ALA A 187 8.48 -6.70 22.64
C ALA A 187 8.08 -5.65 21.59
N ARG A 188 6.79 -5.59 21.21
CA ARG A 188 6.26 -4.61 20.29
C ARG A 188 6.32 -3.19 20.88
N GLU A 189 5.91 -3.02 22.13
CA GLU A 189 5.99 -1.73 22.84
C GLU A 189 7.44 -1.24 22.96
N THR A 190 8.36 -2.14 23.32
CA THR A 190 9.79 -1.82 23.38
C THR A 190 10.33 -1.40 22.00
N MET A 191 9.96 -2.12 20.95
CA MET A 191 10.33 -1.76 19.58
C MET A 191 9.83 -0.36 19.21
N TYR A 192 8.57 -0.04 19.54
CA TYR A 192 7.99 1.27 19.24
C TYR A 192 8.64 2.40 20.06
N ALA A 193 8.89 2.18 21.35
CA ALA A 193 9.57 3.15 22.21
C ALA A 193 10.99 3.45 21.72
N ASN A 194 11.77 2.41 21.37
CA ASN A 194 13.11 2.54 20.83
C ASN A 194 13.12 3.28 19.49
N ALA A 195 12.14 3.01 18.62
CA ALA A 195 12.00 3.72 17.36
C ALA A 195 11.65 5.20 17.58
N ALA A 196 10.69 5.50 18.47
CA ALA A 196 10.31 6.87 18.79
C ALA A 196 11.47 7.71 19.33
N GLN A 197 12.37 7.12 20.11
CA GLN A 197 13.57 7.83 20.61
C GLN A 197 14.53 8.23 19.49
N ARG A 198 14.66 7.41 18.45
CA ARG A 198 15.58 7.64 17.32
C ARG A 198 15.01 8.50 16.22
N LEU A 199 13.70 8.33 15.93
CA LEU A 199 13.05 9.06 14.85
C LEU A 199 12.99 10.56 15.13
N PRO A 200 13.32 11.43 14.18
CA PRO A 200 13.14 12.88 14.29
C PRO A 200 11.71 13.28 14.68
N ALA A 201 10.70 12.57 14.18
CA ALA A 201 9.28 12.81 14.53
C ALA A 201 8.91 12.39 15.95
N ARG A 202 9.83 11.75 16.72
CA ARG A 202 9.66 11.32 18.11
C ARG A 202 8.44 10.42 18.36
N ARG A 203 7.96 9.77 17.35
CA ARG A 203 6.87 8.79 17.43
C ARG A 203 6.96 7.77 16.30
N VAL A 204 6.33 6.63 16.48
CA VAL A 204 6.00 5.69 15.41
C VAL A 204 4.87 6.27 14.56
N GLY A 205 4.89 6.01 13.26
CA GLY A 205 3.83 6.42 12.36
C GLY A 205 2.53 5.67 12.62
N ARG A 206 1.40 6.28 12.25
CA ARG A 206 0.08 5.66 12.26
C ARG A 206 -0.36 5.37 10.83
N PRO A 207 -1.26 4.41 10.61
CA PRO A 207 -1.82 4.15 9.27
C PRO A 207 -2.37 5.40 8.59
N GLU A 208 -2.97 6.32 9.35
CA GLU A 208 -3.55 7.57 8.88
C GLU A 208 -2.49 8.53 8.31
N ASP A 209 -1.27 8.53 8.85
CA ASP A 209 -0.16 9.34 8.30
C ASP A 209 0.12 8.96 6.85
N VAL A 210 0.10 7.64 6.56
CA VAL A 210 0.33 7.11 5.21
C VAL A 210 -0.91 7.30 4.31
N ALA A 211 -2.10 7.11 4.87
CA ALA A 211 -3.37 7.29 4.15
C ALA A 211 -3.52 8.73 3.64
N ASN A 212 -3.12 9.73 4.42
CA ASN A 212 -3.11 11.13 4.01
C ASN A 212 -2.21 11.38 2.79
N ALA A 213 -1.04 10.76 2.73
CA ALA A 213 -0.15 10.86 1.58
C ALA A 213 -0.73 10.14 0.35
N ILE A 214 -1.40 9.01 0.53
CA ILE A 214 -2.10 8.31 -0.55
C ILE A 214 -3.20 9.19 -1.14
N VAL A 215 -4.03 9.82 -0.31
CA VAL A 215 -5.06 10.77 -0.76
C VAL A 215 -4.45 11.97 -1.45
N TYR A 216 -3.38 12.55 -0.90
CA TYR A 216 -2.63 13.63 -1.54
C TYR A 216 -2.19 13.26 -2.96
N LEU A 217 -1.59 12.09 -3.17
CA LEU A 217 -1.17 11.62 -4.49
C LEU A 217 -2.35 11.35 -5.43
N ALA A 218 -3.48 10.90 -4.91
CA ALA A 218 -4.69 10.68 -5.69
C ALA A 218 -5.27 12.02 -6.19
N THR A 219 -5.24 13.08 -5.38
CA THR A 219 -5.88 14.36 -5.66
C THR A 219 -4.96 15.41 -6.29
N THR A 220 -3.62 15.22 -6.22
CA THR A 220 -2.65 16.16 -6.76
C THR A 220 -2.35 15.87 -8.23
N GLY A 221 -3.00 16.60 -9.13
CA GLY A 221 -2.97 16.36 -10.58
C GLY A 221 -1.61 16.50 -11.27
N TYR A 222 -0.60 17.08 -10.60
CA TYR A 222 0.76 17.25 -11.14
C TYR A 222 1.80 16.30 -10.51
N ALA A 223 1.36 15.39 -9.62
CA ALA A 223 2.23 14.37 -9.01
C ALA A 223 2.16 13.07 -9.79
N THR A 224 3.25 12.70 -10.49
CA THR A 224 3.43 11.40 -11.14
C THR A 224 4.89 10.99 -11.14
N GLY A 225 5.18 9.69 -11.15
CA GLY A 225 6.53 9.14 -11.08
C GLY A 225 7.26 9.39 -9.75
N SER A 226 6.55 9.86 -8.73
CA SER A 226 7.12 10.29 -7.45
C SER A 226 7.06 9.19 -6.41
N THR A 227 8.05 9.17 -5.50
CA THR A 227 8.02 8.41 -4.25
C THR A 227 7.98 9.37 -3.07
N VAL A 228 6.95 9.27 -2.24
CA VAL A 228 6.77 10.11 -1.05
C VAL A 228 7.12 9.31 0.20
N LEU A 229 8.17 9.71 0.91
CA LEU A 229 8.58 9.12 2.18
C LEU A 229 7.67 9.61 3.31
N ILE A 230 7.08 8.65 4.05
CA ILE A 230 6.27 8.89 5.26
C ILE A 230 6.86 8.03 6.39
N ASP A 231 8.00 8.43 6.89
CA ASP A 231 8.88 7.60 7.73
C ASP A 231 9.30 8.26 9.04
N GLY A 232 8.79 9.45 9.34
CA GLY A 232 9.16 10.20 10.55
C GLY A 232 10.62 10.63 10.58
N GLY A 233 11.28 10.70 9.41
CA GLY A 233 12.70 10.99 9.27
C GLY A 233 13.59 9.75 9.43
N GLY A 234 13.02 8.55 9.37
CA GLY A 234 13.77 7.30 9.55
C GLY A 234 14.84 7.04 8.48
N ALA A 235 14.70 7.61 7.29
CA ALA A 235 15.70 7.50 6.24
C ALA A 235 16.98 8.31 6.49
N ILE A 236 16.93 9.32 7.36
CA ILE A 236 18.04 10.24 7.64
C ILE A 236 18.55 10.16 9.09
N ALA A 237 17.90 9.35 9.94
CA ALA A 237 18.24 9.20 11.37
C ALA A 237 19.14 8.01 11.69
#